data_0ca1f0ca202a35dc0b1042f3902b1f41
#
_entry.id   0ca1f0ca202a35dc0b1042f3902b1f41
#
_cell.length_a   1.000
_cell.length_b   1.000
_cell.length_c   1.000
_cell.angle_alpha   90.00
_cell.angle_beta   90.00
_cell.angle_gamma   90.00
#
_symmetry.space_group_name_H-M   'P 1'
#
loop_
_entity.id
_entity.type
_entity.pdbx_description
1 polymer ?
#
loop_
_entity_poly.entity_id
_entity_poly.type
_entity_poly.pdbx_seq_one_letter_code
_entity_poly.pdbx_strand_id
1 'polypeptide(L)' 'MKAGDLVRVVCIDGHPMGMIMEVRRHSSGYRIEHYLVQLFSSRYDRDPHQYLRHQLEPVR' A
#
# COMPACT_ATOMS: atom_id res chain seq x y z
N MET A 1 1.42 9.50 3.71
CA MET A 1 0.67 8.25 3.98
C MET A 1 1.28 7.56 5.18
N LYS A 2 0.45 7.02 6.03
CA LYS A 2 0.87 6.40 7.28
C LYS A 2 0.01 5.16 7.56
N ALA A 3 0.41 4.34 8.53
CA ALA A 3 -0.38 3.20 8.96
C ALA A 3 -1.78 3.64 9.38
N GLY A 4 -2.79 2.89 8.94
CA GLY A 4 -4.20 3.20 9.15
C GLY A 4 -4.85 4.00 8.03
N ASP A 5 -4.08 4.56 7.11
CA ASP A 5 -4.63 5.32 5.99
C ASP A 5 -5.25 4.38 4.95
N LEU A 6 -6.37 4.82 4.38
CA LEU A 6 -7.00 4.13 3.27
C LEU A 6 -6.34 4.55 1.97
N VAL A 7 -6.07 3.57 1.12
CA VAL A 7 -5.41 3.79 -0.17
C VAL A 7 -6.05 2.95 -1.25
N ARG A 8 -5.82 3.36 -2.49
CA ARG A 8 -6.20 2.61 -3.67
C ARG A 8 -4.93 2.18 -4.39
N VAL A 9 -4.84 0.91 -4.77
CA VAL A 9 -3.68 0.39 -5.49
C VAL A 9 -3.92 0.57 -6.98
N VAL A 10 -3.27 1.57 -7.56
CA VAL A 10 -3.53 1.96 -8.95
C VAL A 10 -2.79 1.12 -9.98
N CYS A 11 -1.83 0.31 -9.56
CA CYS A 11 -1.10 -0.59 -10.47
C CYS A 11 -1.81 -1.92 -10.73
N ILE A 12 -2.94 -2.16 -10.07
CA ILE A 12 -3.75 -3.36 -10.26
C ILE A 12 -5.05 -2.96 -10.98
N ASP A 13 -5.48 -3.78 -11.94
CA ASP A 13 -6.73 -3.55 -12.63
C ASP A 13 -7.90 -3.49 -11.63
N GLY A 14 -8.78 -2.53 -11.84
CA GLY A 14 -9.91 -2.29 -10.93
C GLY A 14 -9.56 -1.41 -9.74
N HIS A 15 -8.30 -1.04 -9.58
CA HIS A 15 -7.81 -0.15 -8.51
C HIS A 15 -8.39 -0.53 -7.15
N PRO A 16 -8.07 -1.72 -6.61
CA PRO A 16 -8.63 -2.17 -5.34
C PRO A 16 -8.22 -1.27 -4.20
N MET A 17 -9.11 -1.15 -3.22
CA MET A 17 -8.86 -0.37 -2.01
C MET A 17 -8.29 -1.25 -0.92
N GLY A 18 -7.47 -0.65 -0.08
CA GLY A 18 -6.90 -1.31 1.06
C GLY A 18 -6.51 -0.32 2.14
N MET A 19 -5.89 -0.82 3.19
CA MET A 19 -5.41 -0.02 4.30
C MET A 19 -3.91 -0.26 4.49
N ILE A 20 -3.17 0.82 4.72
CA ILE A 20 -1.76 0.72 5.06
C ILE A 20 -1.63 0.12 6.45
N MET A 21 -0.95 -1.02 6.54
CA MET A 21 -0.70 -1.71 7.80
C MET A 21 0.60 -1.24 8.44
N GLU A 22 1.60 -0.96 7.61
CA GLU A 22 2.92 -0.58 8.07
C GLU A 22 3.64 0.23 7.01
N VAL A 23 4.45 1.19 7.43
CA VAL A 23 5.34 1.93 6.55
C VAL A 23 6.77 1.51 6.87
N ARG A 24 7.47 0.98 5.89
CA ARG A 24 8.87 0.54 6.04
C ARG A 24 9.78 1.49 5.29
N ARG A 25 10.82 1.93 5.97
CA ARG A 25 11.83 2.80 5.38
C ARG A 25 13.15 2.06 5.33
N HIS A 26 13.82 2.14 4.18
CA HIS A 26 15.17 1.62 4.07
C HIS A 26 16.17 2.69 4.49
N SER A 27 17.08 2.32 5.37
CA SER A 27 18.09 3.23 5.93
C SER A 27 19.33 3.39 5.07
N SER A 28 19.44 2.67 3.96
CA SER A 28 20.64 2.66 3.13
C SER A 28 20.56 3.67 1.98
N GLY A 29 20.82 4.94 2.25
CA GLY A 29 21.11 5.94 1.21
C GLY A 29 19.99 6.30 0.23
N TYR A 30 19.10 5.42 -0.08
CA TYR A 30 17.91 5.67 -0.87
C TYR A 30 16.72 5.68 0.05
N ARG A 31 16.06 6.82 0.17
CA ARG A 31 14.85 6.97 0.98
C ARG A 31 13.66 6.35 0.25
N ILE A 32 13.70 5.05 0.03
CA ILE A 32 12.58 4.34 -0.57
C ILE A 32 11.67 3.87 0.56
N GLU A 33 10.46 4.41 0.60
CA GLU A 33 9.43 3.96 1.52
C GLU A 33 8.62 2.86 0.84
N HIS A 34 8.47 1.73 1.52
CA HIS A 34 7.54 0.68 1.14
C HIS A 34 6.33 0.72 2.06
N TYR A 35 5.17 0.53 1.48
CA TYR A 35 3.92 0.50 2.22
C TYR A 35 3.36 -0.91 2.19
N LEU A 36 3.15 -1.48 3.37
CA LEU A 36 2.50 -2.78 3.50
C LEU A 36 1.00 -2.54 3.54
N VAL A 37 0.29 -3.00 2.52
CA VAL A 37 -1.13 -2.73 2.32
C VAL A 37 -1.93 -4.01 2.34
N GLN A 38 -2.97 -4.05 3.17
CA GLN A 38 -3.97 -5.10 3.19
C GLN A 38 -5.15 -4.68 2.34
N LEU A 39 -5.41 -5.42 1.26
CA LEU A 39 -6.55 -5.15 0.39
C LEU A 39 -7.85 -5.65 1.02
N PHE A 40 -8.94 -4.94 0.77
CA PHE A 40 -10.26 -5.28 1.33
C PHE A 40 -11.02 -6.32 0.51
N SER A 41 -10.66 -6.49 -0.75
CA SER A 41 -11.34 -7.41 -1.63
C SER A 41 -10.97 -8.86 -1.31
N SER A 42 -11.96 -9.74 -1.27
CA SER A 42 -11.74 -11.18 -1.05
C SER A 42 -10.89 -11.82 -2.15
N ARG A 43 -10.80 -11.22 -3.32
CA ARG A 43 -9.93 -11.69 -4.40
C ARG A 43 -8.45 -11.52 -4.06
N TYR A 44 -8.13 -10.62 -3.16
CA TYR A 44 -6.77 -10.23 -2.81
C TYR A 44 -6.51 -10.37 -1.31
N ASP A 45 -7.34 -11.12 -0.61
CA ASP A 45 -7.35 -11.19 0.87
C ASP A 45 -6.27 -12.08 1.46
N ARG A 46 -5.25 -12.34 0.71
CA ARG A 46 -4.08 -13.04 1.23
C ARG A 46 -3.23 -12.07 2.03
N ASP A 47 -2.01 -12.46 2.33
CA ASP A 47 -1.10 -11.63 3.13
C ASP A 47 -0.95 -10.23 2.55
N PRO A 48 -0.73 -9.23 3.40
CA PRO A 48 -0.45 -7.88 2.93
C PRO A 48 0.73 -7.85 1.97
N HIS A 49 0.65 -7.01 0.95
CA HIS A 49 1.69 -6.87 -0.05
C HIS A 49 2.39 -5.51 0.08
N GLN A 50 3.64 -5.45 -0.32
CA GLN A 50 4.41 -4.22 -0.34
C GLN A 50 4.19 -3.46 -1.65
N TYR A 51 3.96 -2.16 -1.52
CA TYR A 51 3.81 -1.26 -2.65
C TYR A 51 4.67 -0.03 -2.46
N LEU A 52 5.10 0.55 -3.58
CA LEU A 52 5.78 1.83 -3.59
C LEU A 52 4.75 2.96 -3.59
N ARG A 53 5.17 4.15 -3.19
CA ARG A 53 4.27 5.30 -3.08
C ARG A 53 3.53 5.60 -4.38
N HIS A 54 4.23 5.55 -5.51
CA HIS A 54 3.62 5.86 -6.80
C HIS A 54 2.58 4.83 -7.26
N GLN A 55 2.54 3.67 -6.61
CA GLN A 55 1.55 2.63 -6.89
C GLN A 55 0.28 2.80 -6.05
N LEU A 56 0.25 3.77 -5.17
CA LEU A 56 -0.84 4.01 -4.23
C LEU A 56 -1.41 5.41 -4.42
N GLU A 57 -2.72 5.52 -4.22
CA GLU A 57 -3.42 6.79 -4.21
C GLU A 57 -4.21 6.92 -2.92
N PRO A 58 -4.05 8.02 -2.16
CA PRO A 58 -4.83 8.22 -0.94
C PRO A 58 -6.32 8.31 -1.26
N VAL A 59 -7.13 7.65 -0.44
CA VAL A 59 -8.58 7.71 -0.52
C VAL A 59 -9.07 8.66 0.56
N ARG A 60 -9.84 9.64 0.17
CA ARG A 60 -10.46 10.59 1.10
C ARG A 60 -11.97 10.52 1.01
#